data_42a7a91bceb0d28ea64b7a723099f8b6
#
_entry.id   42a7a91bceb0d28ea64b7a723099f8b6
#
_cell.length_a   1.000
_cell.length_b   1.000
_cell.length_c   1.000
_cell.angle_alpha   90.00
_cell.angle_beta   90.00
_cell.angle_gamma   90.00
#
_symmetry.space_group_name_H-M   'P 1'
#
loop_
_entity.id
_entity.type
_entity.pdbx_description
1 polymer ?
#
loop_
_entity_poly.entity_id
_entity_poly.type
_entity_poly.pdbx_seq_one_letter_code
_entity_poly.pdbx_strand_id
1 'polypeptide(L)'
;EGMTMENKTKVWAHRGASGEAPENTLEAFELALKQGADGLELDVHISKDGHLIVMHDEQVDRTTNGTGQIRRMTLKELKALNAGTKEQPMEIPTLDEIYAWAQHNTMEINVEIKSDAVAYENIESKCLELAARYGVENRIWYSSFNHYTLDVVKHLNPKARTGILYGQQLYKPW
;
A
#
# COMPACT_ATOMS: atom_id res chain seq x y z
N GLU A 1 -21.76 36.77 3.67
CA GLU A 1 -21.08 35.86 4.64
C GLU A 1 -20.20 34.92 3.86
N GLY A 2 -18.89 35.22 3.89
CA GLY A 2 -17.90 34.43 3.15
C GLY A 2 -17.61 33.15 3.90
N MET A 3 -17.93 32.01 3.30
CA MET A 3 -17.40 30.72 3.70
C MET A 3 -15.90 30.70 3.42
N THR A 4 -15.08 30.92 4.44
CA THR A 4 -13.66 30.58 4.38
C THR A 4 -13.55 29.07 4.31
N MET A 5 -13.22 28.53 3.13
CA MET A 5 -12.78 27.14 3.01
C MET A 5 -11.44 27.05 3.77
N GLU A 6 -11.45 26.52 4.97
CA GLU A 6 -10.23 26.11 5.66
C GLU A 6 -9.59 25.01 4.81
N ASN A 7 -8.51 25.36 4.11
CA ASN A 7 -7.63 24.38 3.46
C ASN A 7 -6.91 23.60 4.56
N LYS A 8 -7.60 22.62 5.15
CA LYS A 8 -6.99 21.73 6.13
C LYS A 8 -6.00 20.82 5.41
N THR A 9 -4.72 20.94 5.75
CA THR A 9 -3.69 20.05 5.25
C THR A 9 -4.01 18.62 5.66
N LYS A 10 -4.07 17.70 4.68
CA LYS A 10 -4.28 16.28 4.95
C LYS A 10 -3.01 15.64 5.49
N VAL A 11 -3.15 14.81 6.51
CA VAL A 11 -2.07 14.04 7.13
C VAL A 11 -2.10 12.61 6.60
N TRP A 12 -1.02 12.20 5.95
CA TRP A 12 -0.84 10.86 5.40
C TRP A 12 0.17 10.07 6.22
N ALA A 13 -0.20 8.85 6.62
CA ALA A 13 0.67 7.95 7.36
C ALA A 13 1.42 7.02 6.38
N HIS A 14 2.72 7.26 6.21
CA HIS A 14 3.60 6.46 5.35
C HIS A 14 3.81 5.07 5.95
N ARG A 15 3.31 4.03 5.26
CA ARG A 15 3.27 2.64 5.73
C ARG A 15 2.52 2.45 7.06
N GLY A 16 1.51 3.30 7.30
CA GLY A 16 0.81 3.41 8.58
C GLY A 16 1.59 4.26 9.60
N ALA A 17 1.26 4.14 10.89
CA ALA A 17 2.00 4.79 11.97
C ALA A 17 3.36 4.10 12.23
N SER A 18 4.21 4.06 11.20
CA SER A 18 5.44 3.25 11.16
C SER A 18 6.53 3.68 12.14
N GLY A 19 6.40 4.85 12.74
CA GLY A 19 7.28 5.29 13.84
C GLY A 19 6.96 4.62 15.19
N GLU A 20 5.77 4.05 15.34
CA GLU A 20 5.28 3.49 16.60
C GLU A 20 4.80 2.04 16.49
N ALA A 21 4.53 1.57 15.27
CA ALA A 21 4.13 0.18 14.98
C ALA A 21 4.88 -0.33 13.75
N PRO A 22 5.07 -1.65 13.60
CA PRO A 22 5.72 -2.22 12.42
C PRO A 22 5.07 -1.77 11.10
N GLU A 23 5.88 -1.29 10.16
CA GLU A 23 5.43 -0.77 8.89
C GLU A 23 4.57 -1.76 8.10
N ASN A 24 3.59 -1.26 7.34
CA ASN A 24 2.74 -2.07 6.46
C ASN A 24 2.01 -3.22 7.19
N THR A 25 1.68 -3.06 8.46
CA THR A 25 0.82 -3.97 9.22
C THR A 25 -0.56 -3.36 9.43
N LEU A 26 -1.58 -4.19 9.62
CA LEU A 26 -2.94 -3.71 9.93
C LEU A 26 -2.93 -2.87 11.23
N GLU A 27 -2.15 -3.29 12.21
CA GLU A 27 -1.98 -2.59 13.49
C GLU A 27 -1.41 -1.18 13.31
N ALA A 28 -0.44 -1.00 12.39
CA ALA A 28 0.09 0.32 12.04
C ALA A 28 -0.96 1.21 11.36
N PHE A 29 -1.84 0.64 10.55
CA PHE A 29 -2.93 1.36 9.90
C PHE A 29 -4.04 1.73 10.88
N GLU A 30 -4.40 0.84 11.78
CA GLU A 30 -5.34 1.12 12.87
C GLU A 30 -4.82 2.21 13.82
N LEU A 31 -3.54 2.19 14.13
CA LEU A 31 -2.92 3.23 14.95
C LEU A 31 -2.94 4.59 14.24
N ALA A 32 -2.65 4.64 12.94
CA ALA A 32 -2.75 5.86 12.15
C ALA A 32 -4.17 6.44 12.15
N LEU A 33 -5.19 5.59 12.02
CA LEU A 33 -6.59 6.00 12.12
C LEU A 33 -6.90 6.60 13.51
N LYS A 34 -6.46 5.95 14.59
CA LYS A 34 -6.64 6.44 15.97
C LYS A 34 -5.94 7.77 16.22
N GLN A 35 -4.82 8.02 15.57
CA GLN A 35 -4.07 9.27 15.64
C GLN A 35 -4.65 10.40 14.77
N GLY A 36 -5.74 10.12 14.05
CA GLY A 36 -6.45 11.11 13.24
C GLY A 36 -5.81 11.39 11.87
N ALA A 37 -5.05 10.44 11.31
CA ALA A 37 -4.58 10.54 9.93
C ALA A 37 -5.77 10.57 8.96
N ASP A 38 -5.68 11.39 7.91
CA ASP A 38 -6.69 11.50 6.86
C ASP A 38 -6.54 10.39 5.81
N GLY A 39 -5.33 9.88 5.66
CA GLY A 39 -5.00 8.82 4.71
C GLY A 39 -3.79 8.02 5.15
N LEU A 40 -3.58 6.92 4.47
CA LEU A 40 -2.40 6.08 4.63
C LEU A 40 -1.80 5.75 3.26
N GLU A 41 -0.52 5.46 3.26
CA GLU A 41 0.19 4.93 2.12
C GLU A 41 0.65 3.52 2.46
N LEU A 42 0.59 2.63 1.49
CA LEU A 42 1.04 1.26 1.58
C LEU A 42 1.63 0.79 0.25
N ASP A 43 2.39 -0.29 0.31
CA ASP A 43 3.09 -0.87 -0.82
C ASP A 43 2.53 -2.25 -1.15
N VAL A 44 2.41 -2.61 -2.43
CA VAL A 44 1.89 -3.90 -2.85
C VAL A 44 2.80 -4.65 -3.82
N HIS A 45 2.88 -5.94 -3.59
CA HIS A 45 3.50 -6.96 -4.44
C HIS A 45 2.49 -8.08 -4.70
N ILE A 46 2.84 -9.06 -5.55
CA ILE A 46 2.04 -10.27 -5.76
C ILE A 46 2.79 -11.50 -5.24
N SER A 47 2.09 -12.35 -4.47
CA SER A 47 2.58 -13.67 -4.06
C SER A 47 2.64 -14.65 -5.25
N LYS A 48 3.32 -15.78 -5.05
CA LYS A 48 3.42 -16.85 -6.03
C LYS A 48 2.06 -17.34 -6.54
N ASP A 49 1.07 -17.36 -5.67
CA ASP A 49 -0.30 -17.81 -5.93
C ASP A 49 -1.29 -16.66 -6.22
N GLY A 50 -0.77 -15.46 -6.51
CA GLY A 50 -1.54 -14.36 -7.11
C GLY A 50 -2.26 -13.43 -6.14
N HIS A 51 -1.94 -13.45 -4.85
CA HIS A 51 -2.51 -12.53 -3.86
C HIS A 51 -1.73 -11.22 -3.79
N LEU A 52 -2.45 -10.10 -3.63
CA LEU A 52 -1.85 -8.79 -3.40
C LEU A 52 -1.37 -8.69 -1.95
N ILE A 53 -0.06 -8.57 -1.76
CA ILE A 53 0.63 -8.59 -0.47
C ILE A 53 1.08 -7.17 -0.12
N VAL A 54 0.82 -6.76 1.11
CA VAL A 54 1.20 -5.43 1.61
C VAL A 54 2.57 -5.52 2.28
N MET A 55 3.59 -5.05 1.57
CA MET A 55 4.98 -5.00 2.02
C MET A 55 5.78 -4.06 1.10
N HIS A 56 6.79 -3.38 1.65
CA HIS A 56 7.64 -2.48 0.87
C HIS A 56 8.67 -3.22 0.01
N ASP A 57 9.49 -4.07 0.63
CA ASP A 57 10.59 -4.76 -0.03
C ASP A 57 10.09 -5.94 -0.87
N GLU A 58 10.83 -6.32 -1.90
CA GLU A 58 10.60 -7.53 -2.68
C GLU A 58 10.87 -8.80 -1.87
N GLN A 59 11.65 -8.68 -0.79
CA GLN A 59 12.03 -9.77 0.12
C GLN A 59 11.44 -9.55 1.50
N VAL A 60 11.10 -10.64 2.19
CA VAL A 60 10.51 -10.60 3.53
C VAL A 60 11.53 -10.41 4.66
N ASP A 61 12.82 -10.40 4.34
CA ASP A 61 13.94 -10.52 5.30
C ASP A 61 14.00 -9.37 6.31
N ARG A 62 13.85 -8.12 5.86
CA ARG A 62 14.02 -6.93 6.72
C ARG A 62 12.92 -6.77 7.77
N THR A 63 11.68 -7.07 7.41
CA THR A 63 10.49 -6.76 8.22
C THR A 63 9.80 -7.97 8.82
N THR A 64 10.33 -9.18 8.60
CA THR A 64 9.80 -10.42 9.17
C THR A 64 10.90 -11.31 9.76
N ASN A 65 10.47 -12.38 10.40
CA ASN A 65 11.37 -13.43 10.90
C ASN A 65 11.77 -14.47 9.84
N GLY A 66 11.34 -14.30 8.58
CA GLY A 66 11.66 -15.21 7.48
C GLY A 66 12.66 -14.65 6.48
N THR A 67 12.92 -15.41 5.43
CA THR A 67 13.79 -15.05 4.31
C THR A 67 13.16 -15.46 2.99
N GLY A 68 13.41 -14.69 1.93
CA GLY A 68 13.00 -15.02 0.56
C GLY A 68 12.18 -13.93 -0.14
N GLN A 69 11.91 -14.19 -1.41
CA GLN A 69 11.18 -13.25 -2.27
C GLN A 69 9.68 -13.50 -2.21
N ILE A 70 8.89 -12.43 -2.04
CA ILE A 70 7.41 -12.49 -2.00
C ILE A 70 6.86 -13.24 -3.21
N ARG A 71 7.34 -12.96 -4.43
CA ARG A 71 6.88 -13.60 -5.67
C ARG A 71 7.09 -15.11 -5.73
N ARG A 72 7.92 -15.67 -4.86
CA ARG A 72 8.22 -17.11 -4.79
C ARG A 72 7.51 -17.82 -3.65
N MET A 73 6.82 -17.09 -2.79
CA MET A 73 6.11 -17.58 -1.62
C MET A 73 4.60 -17.54 -1.84
N THR A 74 3.92 -18.60 -1.41
CA THR A 74 2.45 -18.65 -1.38
C THR A 74 1.90 -17.77 -0.26
N LEU A 75 0.62 -17.42 -0.33
CA LEU A 75 -0.04 -16.69 0.76
C LEU A 75 0.09 -17.42 2.09
N LYS A 76 -0.07 -18.75 2.08
CA LYS A 76 0.07 -19.57 3.30
C LYS A 76 1.45 -19.44 3.93
N GLU A 77 2.51 -19.46 3.12
CA GLU A 77 3.89 -19.29 3.58
C GLU A 77 4.13 -17.88 4.13
N LEU A 78 3.62 -16.85 3.45
CA LEU A 78 3.72 -15.46 3.89
C LEU A 78 2.95 -15.22 5.19
N LYS A 79 1.76 -15.78 5.35
CA LYS A 79 0.95 -15.68 6.58
C LYS A 79 1.53 -16.41 7.79
N ALA A 80 2.42 -17.37 7.57
CA ALA A 80 3.14 -18.04 8.64
C ALA A 80 4.31 -17.22 9.22
N LEU A 81 4.69 -16.12 8.56
CA LEU A 81 5.75 -15.22 9.02
C LEU A 81 5.23 -14.23 10.05
N ASN A 82 6.15 -13.80 10.93
CA ASN A 82 5.88 -12.75 11.91
C ASN A 82 6.48 -11.42 11.43
N ALA A 83 5.62 -10.44 11.16
CA ALA A 83 5.98 -9.06 10.80
C ALA A 83 5.98 -8.10 12.01
N GLY A 84 5.71 -8.62 13.21
CA GLY A 84 5.74 -7.90 14.48
C GLY A 84 6.95 -8.26 15.33
N THR A 85 6.78 -8.14 16.64
CA THR A 85 7.79 -8.58 17.61
C THR A 85 7.47 -9.97 18.15
N LYS A 86 8.33 -10.51 19.00
CA LYS A 86 8.07 -11.81 19.70
C LYS A 86 6.90 -11.67 20.66
N GLU A 87 6.81 -10.52 21.32
CA GLU A 87 5.80 -10.20 22.33
C GLU A 87 4.46 -9.83 21.70
N GLN A 88 4.50 -9.27 20.49
CA GLN A 88 3.34 -8.87 19.70
C GLN A 88 3.49 -9.36 18.26
N PRO A 89 3.23 -10.63 17.99
CA PRO A 89 3.30 -11.17 16.65
C PRO A 89 2.21 -10.56 15.76
N MET A 90 2.57 -10.26 14.52
CA MET A 90 1.69 -9.66 13.51
C MET A 90 1.84 -10.38 12.19
N GLU A 91 0.74 -10.52 11.47
CA GLU A 91 0.78 -11.10 10.12
C GLU A 91 1.18 -10.06 9.07
N ILE A 92 1.75 -10.52 7.95
CA ILE A 92 1.82 -9.75 6.72
C ILE A 92 0.39 -9.62 6.18
N PRO A 93 -0.14 -8.39 5.98
CA PRO A 93 -1.50 -8.23 5.48
C PRO A 93 -1.59 -8.44 3.97
N THR A 94 -2.77 -8.84 3.51
CA THR A 94 -3.17 -8.72 2.10
C THR A 94 -3.90 -7.40 1.86
N LEU A 95 -3.93 -6.95 0.62
CA LEU A 95 -4.71 -5.77 0.25
C LEU A 95 -6.22 -6.02 0.44
N ASP A 96 -6.68 -7.27 0.27
CA ASP A 96 -8.05 -7.69 0.63
C ASP A 96 -8.40 -7.33 2.08
N GLU A 97 -7.54 -7.69 3.02
CA GLU A 97 -7.76 -7.41 4.45
C GLU A 97 -7.77 -5.91 4.74
N ILE A 98 -6.89 -5.16 4.10
CA ILE A 98 -6.85 -3.69 4.27
C ILE A 98 -8.12 -3.04 3.70
N TYR A 99 -8.58 -3.47 2.53
CA TYR A 99 -9.81 -2.92 1.93
C TYR A 99 -11.06 -3.33 2.72
N ALA A 100 -11.12 -4.56 3.25
CA ALA A 100 -12.19 -4.97 4.15
C ALA A 100 -12.24 -4.09 5.42
N TRP A 101 -11.10 -3.80 6.02
CA TRP A 101 -10.98 -2.87 7.14
C TRP A 101 -11.38 -1.44 6.75
N ALA A 102 -10.97 -0.96 5.56
CA ALA A 102 -11.28 0.37 5.07
C ALA A 102 -12.77 0.61 4.82
N GLN A 103 -13.57 -0.43 4.62
CA GLN A 103 -15.03 -0.31 4.50
C GLN A 103 -15.69 0.26 5.76
N HIS A 104 -15.03 0.16 6.92
CA HIS A 104 -15.55 0.60 8.22
C HIS A 104 -15.01 1.97 8.66
N ASN A 105 -14.31 2.69 7.79
CA ASN A 105 -13.78 4.02 8.05
C ASN A 105 -13.78 4.88 6.78
N THR A 106 -13.23 6.08 6.87
CA THR A 106 -13.17 7.06 5.75
C THR A 106 -11.75 7.34 5.26
N MET A 107 -10.79 6.49 5.62
CA MET A 107 -9.38 6.67 5.23
C MET A 107 -9.23 6.70 3.71
N GLU A 108 -8.47 7.66 3.20
CA GLU A 108 -7.91 7.59 1.85
C GLU A 108 -6.69 6.69 1.84
N ILE A 109 -6.46 5.96 0.77
CA ILE A 109 -5.37 5.00 0.65
C ILE A 109 -4.58 5.29 -0.62
N ASN A 110 -3.28 5.54 -0.47
CA ASN A 110 -2.34 5.57 -1.57
C ASN A 110 -1.67 4.20 -1.68
N VAL A 111 -1.97 3.48 -2.75
CA VAL A 111 -1.40 2.17 -3.05
C VAL A 111 -0.20 2.38 -3.97
N GLU A 112 1.00 2.20 -3.45
CA GLU A 112 2.21 2.15 -4.26
C GLU A 112 2.36 0.77 -4.88
N ILE A 113 2.27 0.70 -6.20
CA ILE A 113 2.46 -0.54 -6.95
C ILE A 113 3.95 -0.75 -7.20
N LYS A 114 4.52 -1.76 -6.56
CA LYS A 114 5.96 -2.09 -6.59
C LYS A 114 6.29 -2.95 -7.80
N SER A 115 6.21 -2.38 -9.01
CA SER A 115 6.44 -3.05 -10.28
C SER A 115 7.68 -2.57 -11.04
N ASP A 116 8.56 -1.82 -10.37
CA ASP A 116 9.79 -1.28 -10.93
C ASP A 116 10.95 -2.30 -10.92
N ALA A 117 11.12 -3.04 -9.82
CA ALA A 117 12.16 -4.08 -9.71
C ALA A 117 11.67 -5.47 -10.17
N VAL A 118 10.39 -5.76 -10.04
CA VAL A 118 9.74 -7.01 -10.45
C VAL A 118 8.54 -6.70 -11.32
N ALA A 119 8.52 -7.25 -12.53
CA ALA A 119 7.35 -7.17 -13.40
C ALA A 119 6.30 -8.21 -12.93
N TYR A 120 5.25 -7.73 -12.27
CA TYR A 120 4.13 -8.56 -11.87
C TYR A 120 3.05 -8.57 -12.95
N GLU A 121 2.69 -9.77 -13.43
CA GLU A 121 1.63 -9.90 -14.43
C GLU A 121 0.28 -9.45 -13.85
N ASN A 122 -0.38 -8.52 -14.53
CA ASN A 122 -1.73 -8.03 -14.22
C ASN A 122 -1.88 -7.39 -12.83
N ILE A 123 -0.81 -6.88 -12.20
CA ILE A 123 -0.92 -6.24 -10.88
C ILE A 123 -1.87 -5.05 -10.91
N GLU A 124 -1.88 -4.28 -11.99
CA GLU A 124 -2.72 -3.09 -12.17
C GLU A 124 -4.21 -3.46 -12.19
N SER A 125 -4.60 -4.44 -13.00
CA SER A 125 -6.00 -4.90 -13.07
C SER A 125 -6.43 -5.53 -11.75
N LYS A 126 -5.57 -6.31 -11.09
CA LYS A 126 -5.86 -6.90 -9.78
C LYS A 126 -6.13 -5.84 -8.71
N CYS A 127 -5.33 -4.76 -8.67
CA CYS A 127 -5.55 -3.66 -7.74
C CYS A 127 -6.89 -2.95 -8.00
N LEU A 128 -7.21 -2.65 -9.26
CA LEU A 128 -8.46 -1.98 -9.64
C LEU A 128 -9.69 -2.86 -9.37
N GLU A 129 -9.64 -4.13 -9.72
CA GLU A 129 -10.74 -5.08 -9.48
C GLU A 129 -11.00 -5.26 -7.99
N LEU A 130 -9.95 -5.29 -7.17
CA LEU A 130 -10.09 -5.43 -5.73
C LEU A 130 -10.76 -4.20 -5.12
N ALA A 131 -10.35 -2.99 -5.51
CA ALA A 131 -10.97 -1.75 -5.05
C ALA A 131 -12.47 -1.69 -5.41
N ALA A 132 -12.83 -2.12 -6.62
CA ALA A 132 -14.22 -2.20 -7.06
C ALA A 132 -15.01 -3.22 -6.24
N ARG A 133 -14.44 -4.39 -5.98
CA ARG A 133 -15.08 -5.44 -5.18
C ARG A 133 -15.46 -4.98 -3.77
N TYR A 134 -14.60 -4.18 -3.14
CA TYR A 134 -14.84 -3.64 -1.80
C TYR A 134 -15.56 -2.28 -1.81
N GLY A 135 -15.81 -1.69 -2.99
CA GLY A 135 -16.50 -0.42 -3.12
C GLY A 135 -15.72 0.77 -2.57
N VAL A 136 -14.40 0.72 -2.63
CA VAL A 136 -13.50 1.76 -2.07
C VAL A 136 -12.80 2.62 -3.13
N GLU A 137 -13.10 2.44 -4.43
CA GLU A 137 -12.39 3.08 -5.56
C GLU A 137 -12.25 4.59 -5.40
N ASN A 138 -13.26 5.26 -4.86
CA ASN A 138 -13.29 6.72 -4.71
C ASN A 138 -12.28 7.26 -3.69
N ARG A 139 -11.68 6.37 -2.90
CA ARG A 139 -10.71 6.72 -1.85
C ARG A 139 -9.30 6.23 -2.15
N ILE A 140 -9.09 5.60 -3.31
CA ILE A 140 -7.81 5.01 -3.68
C ILE A 140 -7.05 5.92 -4.63
N TRP A 141 -5.78 6.12 -4.32
CA TRP A 141 -4.76 6.66 -5.20
C TRP A 141 -3.78 5.57 -5.57
N TYR A 142 -3.30 5.58 -6.80
CA TYR A 142 -2.25 4.65 -7.25
C TYR A 142 -1.00 5.43 -7.55
N SER A 143 0.12 5.02 -6.95
CA SER A 143 1.43 5.57 -7.23
C SER A 143 2.42 4.48 -7.63
N SER A 144 3.44 4.83 -8.38
CA SER A 144 4.51 3.90 -8.75
C SER A 144 5.74 4.69 -9.26
N PHE A 145 6.91 4.13 -9.07
CA PHE A 145 8.13 4.52 -9.79
C PHE A 145 8.14 4.00 -11.22
N ASN A 146 7.35 2.96 -11.52
CA ASN A 146 7.14 2.47 -12.88
C ASN A 146 6.02 3.25 -13.56
N HIS A 147 6.38 4.20 -14.42
CA HIS A 147 5.41 5.04 -15.12
C HIS A 147 4.50 4.25 -16.06
N TYR A 148 5.00 3.16 -16.65
CA TYR A 148 4.19 2.27 -17.48
C TYR A 148 3.02 1.65 -16.69
N THR A 149 3.25 1.26 -15.44
CA THR A 149 2.19 0.78 -14.53
C THR A 149 1.05 1.79 -14.40
N LEU A 150 1.36 3.09 -14.25
CA LEU A 150 0.35 4.14 -14.12
C LEU A 150 -0.39 4.38 -15.45
N ASP A 151 0.28 4.25 -16.58
CA ASP A 151 -0.37 4.31 -17.89
C ASP A 151 -1.36 3.15 -18.06
N VAL A 152 -1.00 1.94 -17.64
CA VAL A 152 -1.90 0.78 -17.63
C VAL A 152 -3.10 1.03 -16.73
N VAL A 153 -2.89 1.52 -15.50
CA VAL A 153 -3.99 1.88 -14.57
C VAL A 153 -4.95 2.87 -15.23
N LYS A 154 -4.44 3.93 -15.85
CA LYS A 154 -5.26 4.96 -16.53
C LYS A 154 -5.97 4.42 -17.76
N HIS A 155 -5.35 3.50 -18.49
CA HIS A 155 -5.99 2.85 -19.64
C HIS A 155 -7.16 1.97 -19.20
N LEU A 156 -6.96 1.19 -18.13
CA LEU A 156 -8.00 0.29 -17.59
C LEU A 156 -9.12 1.05 -16.88
N ASN A 157 -8.78 2.13 -16.18
CA ASN A 157 -9.75 3.01 -15.51
C ASN A 157 -9.34 4.48 -15.64
N PRO A 158 -9.87 5.21 -16.64
CA PRO A 158 -9.54 6.64 -16.84
C PRO A 158 -9.88 7.54 -15.66
N LYS A 159 -10.78 7.11 -14.77
CA LYS A 159 -11.17 7.86 -13.56
C LYS A 159 -10.25 7.59 -12.37
N ALA A 160 -9.36 6.58 -12.45
CA ALA A 160 -8.42 6.28 -11.38
C ALA A 160 -7.50 7.48 -11.11
N ARG A 161 -7.25 7.75 -9.84
CA ARG A 161 -6.31 8.79 -9.40
C ARG A 161 -4.91 8.21 -9.34
N THR A 162 -3.95 8.84 -9.99
CA THR A 162 -2.57 8.36 -10.08
C THR A 162 -1.57 9.45 -9.71
N GLY A 163 -0.43 9.04 -9.16
CA GLY A 163 0.69 9.90 -8.84
C GLY A 163 2.02 9.25 -9.24
N ILE A 164 2.82 9.97 -10.01
CA ILE A 164 4.15 9.50 -10.44
C ILE A 164 5.14 9.72 -9.30
N LEU A 165 5.92 8.68 -8.98
CA LEU A 165 7.04 8.76 -8.05
C LEU A 165 8.35 8.92 -8.83
N TYR A 166 9.20 9.81 -8.36
CA TYR A 166 10.52 10.03 -8.90
C TYR A 166 11.57 9.56 -7.90
N GLY A 167 12.55 8.79 -8.36
CA GLY A 167 13.75 8.50 -7.56
C GLY A 167 14.50 9.81 -7.29
N GLN A 168 14.76 10.12 -6.02
CA GLN A 168 15.55 11.29 -5.65
C GLN A 168 17.00 11.08 -6.09
N GLN A 169 17.32 11.48 -7.30
CA GLN A 169 18.61 12.07 -7.58
C GLN A 169 18.42 13.59 -7.53
N LEU A 170 18.60 14.15 -6.35
CA LEU A 170 18.84 15.57 -6.23
C LEU A 170 20.20 15.84 -6.90
N TYR A 171 20.18 16.15 -8.19
CA TYR A 171 21.26 16.93 -8.78
C TYR A 171 21.23 18.28 -8.06
N LYS A 172 22.21 18.51 -7.18
CA LYS A 172 22.50 19.87 -6.71
C LYS A 172 22.80 20.68 -7.95
N PRO A 173 22.02 21.71 -8.28
CA PRO A 173 22.50 22.71 -9.22
C PRO A 173 23.72 23.38 -8.55
N TRP A 174 24.75 23.54 -9.30
CA TRP A 174 26.00 24.21 -8.98
C TRP A 174 25.80 25.59 -8.34
#